data_be71ee40ce333fedc8f8b254cd9154f3
#
_entry.id   be71ee40ce333fedc8f8b254cd9154f3
#
_cell.length_a   1.000
_cell.length_b   1.000
_cell.length_c   1.000
_cell.angle_alpha   90.00
_cell.angle_beta   90.00
_cell.angle_gamma   90.00
#
_symmetry.space_group_name_H-M   'P 1'
#
loop_
_entity.id
_entity.type
_entity.pdbx_description
1 polymer ?
#
loop_
_entity_poly.entity_id
_entity_poly.type
_entity_poly.pdbx_seq_one_letter_code
_entity_poly.pdbx_strand_id
1 'polypeptide(L)'
;MPKRQDIDAILIIGAGPIVIGQACEFDYSGTQACKALRAEGYRIVLVNSNPATIMTDPEMADATYIEPITPDIVAKIIERERAAHPDEKLVLLPTMGGQTALNTALSLEKMGVLEKHGVEMIGAKAAAIDKAEDRELFRTAMDKIGLATPRSAFVNTSALKKEFEAEREAHFSASIKGDGDEARLLKEWDANEQFRTERHRLTAQMQALEAVATTGLPAIIRPSFTMGGQGGGIAYTLEELYEIVLTGVEASPTNEVLVEESVLGWKEFEMEVVRDKADNCIIICSIENVDPMGVHTGDSITVAPALTLTDKEYQIMRNASVAVLREIGVETGGSNVQFAVNPK
;
A
#
# COMPACT_ATOMS: atom_id res chain seq x y z
N MET A 1 -18.00 -15.97 13.32
CA MET A 1 -18.23 -15.55 11.93
C MET A 1 -18.58 -16.80 11.13
N PRO A 2 -19.83 -17.02 10.79
CA PRO A 2 -20.22 -18.21 10.01
C PRO A 2 -19.73 -18.07 8.56
N LYS A 3 -19.47 -19.23 7.92
CA LYS A 3 -19.16 -19.33 6.49
C LYS A 3 -20.27 -18.64 5.66
N ARG A 4 -19.90 -17.86 4.66
CA ARG A 4 -20.82 -17.28 3.67
C ARG A 4 -21.31 -18.38 2.73
N GLN A 5 -22.62 -18.58 2.68
CA GLN A 5 -23.27 -19.61 1.85
C GLN A 5 -23.62 -19.09 0.44
N ASP A 6 -23.44 -17.80 0.20
CA ASP A 6 -23.76 -17.12 -1.05
C ASP A 6 -22.53 -16.95 -1.98
N ILE A 7 -21.39 -17.56 -1.66
CA ILE A 7 -20.15 -17.54 -2.45
C ILE A 7 -19.86 -18.97 -2.90
N ASP A 8 -19.56 -19.13 -4.19
CA ASP A 8 -19.17 -20.41 -4.79
C ASP A 8 -17.66 -20.46 -5.09
N ALA A 9 -17.12 -19.38 -5.64
CA ALA A 9 -15.73 -19.31 -6.07
C ALA A 9 -15.03 -18.03 -5.60
N ILE A 10 -13.75 -18.13 -5.32
CA ILE A 10 -12.90 -17.02 -4.85
C ILE A 10 -11.68 -16.88 -5.75
N LEU A 11 -11.55 -15.73 -6.41
CA LEU A 11 -10.36 -15.34 -7.14
C LEU A 11 -9.35 -14.69 -6.17
N ILE A 12 -8.17 -15.28 -6.08
CA ILE A 12 -7.04 -14.77 -5.30
C ILE A 12 -5.98 -14.23 -6.25
N ILE A 13 -5.55 -12.99 -6.02
CA ILE A 13 -4.43 -12.39 -6.76
C ILE A 13 -3.18 -12.58 -5.91
N GLY A 14 -2.15 -13.23 -6.48
CA GLY A 14 -0.86 -13.42 -5.85
C GLY A 14 0.03 -12.17 -5.90
N ALA A 15 1.21 -12.28 -5.29
CA ALA A 15 2.17 -11.19 -5.18
C ALA A 15 3.07 -11.01 -6.41
N GLY A 16 3.09 -11.98 -7.33
CA GLY A 16 4.04 -12.00 -8.43
C GLY A 16 5.41 -12.53 -8.03
N PRO A 17 6.50 -12.02 -8.62
CA PRO A 17 7.85 -12.39 -8.24
C PRO A 17 8.14 -11.98 -6.81
N ILE A 18 8.94 -12.78 -6.09
CA ILE A 18 9.42 -12.43 -4.76
C ILE A 18 10.39 -11.27 -4.88
N VAL A 19 10.04 -10.14 -4.27
CA VAL A 19 10.86 -8.92 -4.22
C VAL A 19 11.53 -8.85 -2.84
N ILE A 20 12.78 -8.44 -2.80
CA ILE A 20 13.51 -8.22 -1.54
C ILE A 20 12.73 -7.19 -0.69
N GLY A 21 12.48 -7.52 0.57
CA GLY A 21 11.69 -6.70 1.52
C GLY A 21 10.19 -7.05 1.57
N GLN A 22 9.67 -7.83 0.60
CA GLN A 22 8.32 -8.42 0.64
C GLN A 22 8.34 -9.94 0.66
N ALA A 23 9.49 -10.52 0.47
CA ALA A 23 9.86 -11.93 0.61
C ALA A 23 8.76 -12.96 0.26
N CYS A 24 8.89 -14.14 0.86
CA CYS A 24 7.92 -15.22 0.76
C CYS A 24 6.67 -15.04 1.64
N GLU A 25 6.56 -13.94 2.38
CA GLU A 25 5.43 -13.65 3.27
C GLU A 25 4.09 -13.72 2.54
N PHE A 26 3.96 -13.02 1.42
CA PHE A 26 2.72 -13.01 0.64
C PHE A 26 2.48 -14.32 -0.11
N ASP A 27 3.53 -15.03 -0.52
CA ASP A 27 3.38 -16.36 -1.11
C ASP A 27 2.85 -17.36 -0.07
N TYR A 28 3.38 -17.30 1.15
CA TYR A 28 2.89 -18.12 2.26
C TYR A 28 1.46 -17.75 2.66
N SER A 29 1.14 -16.48 2.80
CA SER A 29 -0.20 -15.99 3.15
C SER A 29 -1.24 -16.42 2.11
N GLY A 30 -0.94 -16.26 0.84
CA GLY A 30 -1.79 -16.71 -0.26
C GLY A 30 -1.96 -18.23 -0.30
N THR A 31 -0.90 -18.98 -0.05
CA THR A 31 -0.96 -20.45 0.07
C THR A 31 -1.89 -20.87 1.21
N GLN A 32 -1.77 -20.24 2.39
CA GLN A 32 -2.62 -20.55 3.53
C GLN A 32 -4.08 -20.15 3.26
N ALA A 33 -4.32 -19.03 2.57
CA ALA A 33 -5.65 -18.64 2.15
C ALA A 33 -6.28 -19.67 1.21
N CYS A 34 -5.56 -20.13 0.19
CA CYS A 34 -6.00 -21.19 -0.70
C CYS A 34 -6.41 -22.46 0.06
N LYS A 35 -5.54 -22.91 0.98
CA LYS A 35 -5.82 -24.10 1.80
C LYS A 35 -7.04 -23.93 2.71
N ALA A 36 -7.13 -22.81 3.42
CA ALA A 36 -8.21 -22.56 4.37
C ALA A 36 -9.56 -22.43 3.66
N LEU A 37 -9.61 -21.66 2.58
CA LEU A 37 -10.84 -21.44 1.82
C LEU A 37 -11.31 -22.69 1.09
N ARG A 38 -10.36 -23.50 0.58
CA ARG A 38 -10.69 -24.79 -0.03
C ARG A 38 -11.20 -25.79 0.99
N ALA A 39 -10.65 -25.81 2.21
CA ALA A 39 -11.17 -26.64 3.31
C ALA A 39 -12.61 -26.26 3.71
N GLU A 40 -12.98 -24.98 3.55
CA GLU A 40 -14.35 -24.51 3.70
C GLU A 40 -15.25 -24.86 2.51
N GLY A 41 -14.71 -25.46 1.44
CA GLY A 41 -15.47 -25.93 0.27
C GLY A 41 -15.76 -24.85 -0.77
N TYR A 42 -14.96 -23.78 -0.84
CA TYR A 42 -15.00 -22.84 -1.95
C TYR A 42 -14.14 -23.34 -3.11
N ARG A 43 -14.54 -23.06 -4.34
CA ARG A 43 -13.69 -23.22 -5.52
C ARG A 43 -12.67 -22.06 -5.56
N ILE A 44 -11.40 -22.39 -5.70
CA ILE A 44 -10.31 -21.42 -5.69
C ILE A 44 -9.79 -21.20 -7.10
N VAL A 45 -9.80 -19.96 -7.52
CA VAL A 45 -9.14 -19.46 -8.74
C VAL A 45 -7.95 -18.61 -8.32
N LEU A 46 -6.76 -18.94 -8.81
CA LEU A 46 -5.54 -18.25 -8.49
C LEU A 46 -4.92 -17.63 -9.72
N VAL A 47 -4.47 -16.38 -9.63
CA VAL A 47 -3.58 -15.76 -10.61
C VAL A 47 -2.27 -15.34 -9.93
N ASN A 48 -1.15 -15.81 -10.47
CA ASN A 48 0.19 -15.39 -10.03
C ASN A 48 1.16 -15.46 -11.21
N SER A 49 2.05 -14.50 -11.35
CA SER A 49 3.01 -14.45 -12.46
C SER A 49 4.26 -15.32 -12.24
N ASN A 50 4.49 -15.79 -11.02
CA ASN A 50 5.64 -16.64 -10.72
C ASN A 50 5.24 -18.12 -10.69
N PRO A 51 5.74 -18.96 -11.61
CA PRO A 51 5.40 -20.37 -11.66
C PRO A 51 6.15 -21.20 -10.60
N ALA A 52 7.13 -20.64 -9.91
CA ALA A 52 8.02 -21.35 -9.00
C ALA A 52 7.76 -21.03 -7.53
N THR A 53 6.52 -20.73 -7.17
CA THR A 53 6.11 -20.46 -5.78
C THR A 53 5.26 -21.59 -5.23
N ILE A 54 5.16 -21.69 -3.88
CA ILE A 54 4.29 -22.67 -3.23
C ILE A 54 2.83 -22.44 -3.63
N MET A 55 2.41 -21.18 -3.75
CA MET A 55 1.05 -20.79 -4.10
C MET A 55 0.63 -21.36 -5.48
N THR A 56 1.53 -21.44 -6.45
CA THR A 56 1.26 -21.93 -7.80
C THR A 56 1.40 -23.44 -7.97
N ASP A 57 1.65 -24.16 -6.89
CA ASP A 57 1.59 -25.62 -6.92
C ASP A 57 0.19 -26.07 -7.39
N PRO A 58 0.09 -27.03 -8.33
CA PRO A 58 -1.20 -27.48 -8.90
C PRO A 58 -2.24 -27.95 -7.89
N GLU A 59 -1.82 -28.36 -6.70
CA GLU A 59 -2.73 -28.81 -5.65
C GLU A 59 -3.36 -27.65 -4.83
N MET A 60 -2.88 -26.41 -5.00
CA MET A 60 -3.32 -25.27 -4.17
C MET A 60 -4.66 -24.69 -4.62
N ALA A 61 -4.95 -24.66 -5.92
CA ALA A 61 -6.17 -24.07 -6.45
C ALA A 61 -6.85 -24.99 -7.47
N ASP A 62 -8.15 -24.79 -7.68
CA ASP A 62 -8.94 -25.55 -8.67
C ASP A 62 -8.68 -25.03 -10.10
N ALA A 63 -8.31 -23.76 -10.23
CA ALA A 63 -7.80 -23.16 -11.47
C ALA A 63 -6.64 -22.24 -11.15
N THR A 64 -5.48 -22.47 -11.77
CA THR A 64 -4.27 -21.65 -11.61
C THR A 64 -3.90 -20.99 -12.93
N TYR A 65 -3.83 -19.67 -12.94
CA TYR A 65 -3.40 -18.84 -14.05
C TYR A 65 -2.00 -18.31 -13.77
N ILE A 66 -1.01 -18.80 -14.51
CA ILE A 66 0.36 -18.31 -14.47
C ILE A 66 0.50 -17.25 -15.55
N GLU A 67 0.09 -16.04 -15.19
CA GLU A 67 -0.05 -14.92 -16.11
C GLU A 67 0.43 -13.61 -15.45
N PRO A 68 0.81 -12.59 -16.23
CA PRO A 68 1.13 -11.27 -15.69
C PRO A 68 0.00 -10.71 -14.84
N ILE A 69 0.34 -10.22 -13.63
CA ILE A 69 -0.63 -9.58 -12.72
C ILE A 69 -0.83 -8.13 -13.17
N THR A 70 -1.57 -7.96 -14.26
CA THR A 70 -1.99 -6.66 -14.79
C THR A 70 -3.51 -6.58 -14.83
N PRO A 71 -4.11 -5.39 -14.68
CA PRO A 71 -5.56 -5.24 -14.69
C PRO A 71 -6.22 -5.86 -15.94
N ASP A 72 -5.62 -5.67 -17.11
CA ASP A 72 -6.15 -6.19 -18.39
C ASP A 72 -6.15 -7.73 -18.44
N ILE A 73 -5.12 -8.36 -17.93
CA ILE A 73 -5.02 -9.84 -17.92
C ILE A 73 -5.99 -10.39 -16.87
N VAL A 74 -6.03 -9.82 -15.68
CA VAL A 74 -6.96 -10.27 -14.63
C VAL A 74 -8.41 -10.06 -15.05
N ALA A 75 -8.73 -8.98 -15.77
CA ALA A 75 -10.06 -8.76 -16.35
C ALA A 75 -10.44 -9.90 -17.32
N LYS A 76 -9.52 -10.34 -18.19
CA LYS A 76 -9.75 -11.48 -19.09
C LYS A 76 -9.93 -12.80 -18.34
N ILE A 77 -9.22 -13.00 -17.23
CA ILE A 77 -9.39 -14.16 -16.36
C ILE A 77 -10.80 -14.15 -15.74
N ILE A 78 -11.24 -13.02 -15.21
CA ILE A 78 -12.60 -12.85 -14.67
C ILE A 78 -13.66 -13.15 -15.75
N GLU A 79 -13.50 -12.60 -16.95
CA GLU A 79 -14.40 -12.86 -18.09
C GLU A 79 -14.45 -14.34 -18.44
N ARG A 80 -13.31 -15.00 -18.52
CA ARG A 80 -13.20 -16.43 -18.81
C ARG A 80 -13.88 -17.29 -17.73
N GLU A 81 -13.61 -17.02 -16.46
CA GLU A 81 -14.20 -17.76 -15.35
C GLU A 81 -15.73 -17.58 -15.29
N ARG A 82 -16.20 -16.35 -15.51
CA ARG A 82 -17.65 -16.05 -15.57
C ARG A 82 -18.33 -16.72 -16.77
N ALA A 83 -17.65 -16.86 -17.90
CA ALA A 83 -18.16 -17.57 -19.08
C ALA A 83 -18.20 -19.09 -18.87
N ALA A 84 -17.20 -19.66 -18.21
CA ALA A 84 -17.12 -21.09 -17.90
C ALA A 84 -18.08 -21.53 -16.80
N HIS A 85 -18.34 -20.64 -15.83
CA HIS A 85 -19.16 -20.91 -14.64
C HIS A 85 -20.20 -19.79 -14.43
N PRO A 86 -21.22 -19.67 -15.32
CA PRO A 86 -22.15 -18.55 -15.31
C PRO A 86 -23.04 -18.51 -14.05
N ASP A 87 -23.33 -19.65 -13.47
CA ASP A 87 -24.20 -19.78 -12.29
C ASP A 87 -23.46 -19.61 -10.95
N GLU A 88 -22.12 -19.67 -10.94
CA GLU A 88 -21.33 -19.49 -9.73
C GLU A 88 -21.21 -18.03 -9.36
N LYS A 89 -21.33 -17.70 -8.08
CA LYS A 89 -20.96 -16.39 -7.55
C LYS A 89 -19.45 -16.34 -7.31
N LEU A 90 -18.74 -15.70 -8.23
CA LEU A 90 -17.31 -15.40 -8.12
C LEU A 90 -17.10 -14.12 -7.30
N VAL A 91 -16.16 -14.15 -6.35
CA VAL A 91 -15.71 -12.99 -5.58
C VAL A 91 -14.19 -12.82 -5.71
N LEU A 92 -13.69 -11.61 -5.46
CA LEU A 92 -12.27 -11.27 -5.50
C LEU A 92 -11.73 -11.07 -4.09
N LEU A 93 -10.64 -11.77 -3.74
CA LEU A 93 -9.87 -11.57 -2.51
C LEU A 93 -8.51 -10.92 -2.86
N PRO A 94 -8.35 -9.60 -2.70
CA PRO A 94 -7.15 -8.88 -3.12
C PRO A 94 -6.07 -8.80 -2.05
N THR A 95 -6.35 -9.16 -0.80
CA THR A 95 -5.50 -8.82 0.36
C THR A 95 -4.36 -9.80 0.61
N MET A 96 -4.24 -10.86 -0.21
CA MET A 96 -3.23 -11.92 0.00
C MET A 96 -1.96 -11.75 -0.84
N GLY A 97 -1.92 -10.81 -1.78
CA GLY A 97 -0.82 -10.65 -2.73
C GLY A 97 -0.07 -9.31 -2.60
N GLY A 98 -0.16 -8.67 -1.43
CA GLY A 98 0.50 -7.38 -1.16
C GLY A 98 0.07 -6.27 -2.10
N GLN A 99 0.92 -5.26 -2.25
CA GLN A 99 0.63 -4.06 -3.03
C GLN A 99 0.28 -4.35 -4.49
N THR A 100 0.92 -5.36 -5.10
CA THR A 100 0.61 -5.77 -6.48
C THR A 100 -0.85 -6.17 -6.64
N ALA A 101 -1.37 -6.98 -5.72
CA ALA A 101 -2.76 -7.43 -5.75
C ALA A 101 -3.74 -6.28 -5.44
N LEU A 102 -3.43 -5.45 -4.45
CA LEU A 102 -4.26 -4.31 -4.06
C LEU A 102 -4.38 -3.30 -5.22
N ASN A 103 -3.28 -2.91 -5.83
CA ASN A 103 -3.27 -1.97 -6.97
C ASN A 103 -4.03 -2.53 -8.17
N THR A 104 -3.88 -3.83 -8.44
CA THR A 104 -4.62 -4.50 -9.52
C THR A 104 -6.12 -4.50 -9.25
N ALA A 105 -6.54 -4.81 -8.03
CA ALA A 105 -7.95 -4.82 -7.64
C ALA A 105 -8.59 -3.43 -7.71
N LEU A 106 -7.90 -2.37 -7.24
CA LEU A 106 -8.35 -0.98 -7.36
C LEU A 106 -8.48 -0.56 -8.82
N SER A 107 -7.57 -0.99 -9.68
CA SER A 107 -7.64 -0.72 -11.11
C SER A 107 -8.83 -1.41 -11.76
N LEU A 108 -9.11 -2.68 -11.42
CA LEU A 108 -10.27 -3.42 -11.91
C LEU A 108 -11.60 -2.75 -11.50
N GLU A 109 -11.67 -2.23 -10.28
CA GLU A 109 -12.82 -1.46 -9.80
C GLU A 109 -13.00 -0.18 -10.61
N LYS A 110 -11.93 0.61 -10.78
CA LYS A 110 -11.94 1.85 -11.58
C LYS A 110 -12.30 1.63 -13.04
N MET A 111 -11.91 0.48 -13.61
CA MET A 111 -12.27 0.07 -14.98
C MET A 111 -13.73 -0.42 -15.10
N GLY A 112 -14.47 -0.56 -14.00
CA GLY A 112 -15.82 -1.10 -13.98
C GLY A 112 -15.92 -2.61 -14.26
N VAL A 113 -14.79 -3.32 -14.25
CA VAL A 113 -14.74 -4.77 -14.56
C VAL A 113 -15.49 -5.57 -13.50
N LEU A 114 -15.31 -5.23 -12.23
CA LEU A 114 -15.94 -5.95 -11.13
C LEU A 114 -17.46 -5.81 -11.18
N GLU A 115 -17.98 -4.61 -11.39
CA GLU A 115 -19.40 -4.33 -11.55
C GLU A 115 -19.99 -5.06 -12.78
N LYS A 116 -19.31 -4.94 -13.94
CA LYS A 116 -19.73 -5.57 -15.21
C LYS A 116 -19.93 -7.07 -15.08
N HIS A 117 -19.09 -7.75 -14.30
CA HIS A 117 -19.13 -9.22 -14.14
C HIS A 117 -19.77 -9.69 -12.84
N GLY A 118 -20.31 -8.77 -12.00
CA GLY A 118 -20.93 -9.08 -10.73
C GLY A 118 -19.98 -9.68 -9.70
N VAL A 119 -18.71 -9.28 -9.70
CA VAL A 119 -17.67 -9.77 -8.80
C VAL A 119 -17.57 -8.86 -7.58
N GLU A 120 -17.90 -9.39 -6.41
CA GLU A 120 -17.77 -8.66 -5.13
C GLU A 120 -16.33 -8.74 -4.64
N MET A 121 -15.76 -7.62 -4.19
CA MET A 121 -14.48 -7.59 -3.49
C MET A 121 -14.69 -7.95 -2.02
N ILE A 122 -13.99 -8.97 -1.52
CA ILE A 122 -14.05 -9.45 -0.13
C ILE A 122 -12.69 -9.23 0.57
N GLY A 123 -12.65 -9.33 1.90
CA GLY A 123 -11.48 -9.00 2.70
C GLY A 123 -11.44 -7.50 2.98
N ALA A 124 -11.25 -6.69 1.95
CA ALA A 124 -11.36 -5.24 2.01
C ALA A 124 -11.99 -4.71 0.72
N LYS A 125 -12.85 -3.70 0.84
CA LYS A 125 -13.42 -2.98 -0.31
C LYS A 125 -12.46 -1.90 -0.80
N ALA A 126 -12.62 -1.43 -2.04
CA ALA A 126 -11.77 -0.40 -2.64
C ALA A 126 -11.62 0.85 -1.74
N ALA A 127 -12.72 1.37 -1.22
CA ALA A 127 -12.68 2.54 -0.33
C ALA A 127 -11.91 2.29 0.99
N ALA A 128 -11.92 1.05 1.51
CA ALA A 128 -11.15 0.69 2.69
C ALA A 128 -9.67 0.55 2.36
N ILE A 129 -9.34 0.00 1.19
CA ILE A 129 -7.96 -0.10 0.69
C ILE A 129 -7.39 1.30 0.46
N ASP A 130 -8.09 2.18 -0.28
CA ASP A 130 -7.66 3.55 -0.51
C ASP A 130 -7.40 4.29 0.82
N LYS A 131 -8.32 4.16 1.80
CA LYS A 131 -8.17 4.82 3.11
C LYS A 131 -7.00 4.27 3.94
N ALA A 132 -6.70 2.98 3.80
CA ALA A 132 -5.59 2.34 4.52
C ALA A 132 -4.23 2.63 3.88
N GLU A 133 -4.16 2.69 2.55
CA GLU A 133 -2.92 2.84 1.79
C GLU A 133 -2.51 4.30 1.57
N ASP A 134 -3.48 5.20 1.44
CA ASP A 134 -3.22 6.63 1.31
C ASP A 134 -2.90 7.23 2.69
N ARG A 135 -1.70 7.79 2.83
CA ARG A 135 -1.17 8.27 4.12
C ARG A 135 -1.94 9.45 4.67
N GLU A 136 -2.46 10.34 3.81
CA GLU A 136 -3.25 11.49 4.21
C GLU A 136 -4.64 11.07 4.68
N LEU A 137 -5.28 10.17 3.92
CA LEU A 137 -6.56 9.60 4.30
C LEU A 137 -6.46 8.79 5.60
N PHE A 138 -5.40 7.99 5.75
CA PHE A 138 -5.14 7.23 6.97
C PHE A 138 -4.96 8.15 8.18
N ARG A 139 -4.11 9.18 8.08
CA ARG A 139 -3.90 10.15 9.16
C ARG A 139 -5.21 10.83 9.55
N THR A 140 -5.97 11.31 8.55
CA THR A 140 -7.28 11.93 8.78
C THR A 140 -8.26 10.99 9.50
N ALA A 141 -8.24 9.71 9.12
CA ALA A 141 -9.05 8.68 9.78
C ALA A 141 -8.63 8.46 11.23
N MET A 142 -7.32 8.42 11.52
CA MET A 142 -6.81 8.27 12.89
C MET A 142 -7.13 9.50 13.75
N ASP A 143 -6.93 10.70 13.23
CA ASP A 143 -7.31 11.96 13.91
C ASP A 143 -8.80 11.98 14.28
N LYS A 144 -9.66 11.53 13.37
CA LYS A 144 -11.12 11.46 13.58
C LYS A 144 -11.51 10.57 14.75
N ILE A 145 -10.80 9.46 14.97
CA ILE A 145 -11.04 8.54 16.09
C ILE A 145 -10.18 8.85 17.33
N GLY A 146 -9.41 9.94 17.28
CA GLY A 146 -8.62 10.42 18.41
C GLY A 146 -7.38 9.60 18.71
N LEU A 147 -6.83 8.89 17.70
CA LEU A 147 -5.59 8.15 17.83
C LEU A 147 -4.40 8.98 17.34
N ALA A 148 -3.33 8.95 18.12
CA ALA A 148 -2.09 9.62 17.75
C ALA A 148 -1.33 8.82 16.69
N THR A 149 -0.86 9.52 15.67
CA THR A 149 0.13 9.04 14.70
C THR A 149 1.41 9.86 14.83
N PRO A 150 2.56 9.40 14.33
CA PRO A 150 3.76 10.22 14.29
C PRO A 150 3.48 11.58 13.62
N ARG A 151 4.03 12.65 14.18
CA ARG A 151 3.91 13.98 13.56
C ARG A 151 4.49 13.93 12.17
N SER A 152 3.79 14.47 11.19
CA SER A 152 4.19 14.36 9.80
C SER A 152 3.79 15.58 9.00
N ALA A 153 4.52 15.80 7.90
CA ALA A 153 4.21 16.80 6.90
C ALA A 153 4.60 16.28 5.52
N PHE A 154 3.90 16.76 4.49
CA PHE A 154 4.18 16.38 3.11
C PHE A 154 5.13 17.37 2.43
N VAL A 155 6.01 16.83 1.59
CA VAL A 155 6.71 17.56 0.55
C VAL A 155 6.14 17.11 -0.78
N ASN A 156 5.53 18.03 -1.52
CA ASN A 156 4.85 17.72 -2.77
C ASN A 156 5.23 18.73 -3.85
N THR A 157 5.88 18.27 -4.90
CA THR A 157 6.31 19.11 -6.05
C THR A 157 5.48 18.86 -7.30
N SER A 158 4.38 18.12 -7.22
CA SER A 158 3.53 17.77 -8.36
C SER A 158 2.96 18.98 -9.09
N ALA A 159 2.61 20.05 -8.38
CA ALA A 159 2.12 21.28 -8.96
C ALA A 159 3.19 21.96 -9.82
N LEU A 160 4.43 22.00 -9.36
CA LEU A 160 5.56 22.56 -10.10
C LEU A 160 5.89 21.73 -11.35
N LYS A 161 5.80 20.41 -11.24
CA LYS A 161 5.99 19.52 -12.39
C LYS A 161 4.94 19.75 -13.47
N LYS A 162 3.67 19.86 -13.09
CA LYS A 162 2.58 20.22 -14.02
C LYS A 162 2.77 21.60 -14.68
N GLU A 163 3.27 22.58 -13.91
CA GLU A 163 3.65 23.88 -14.45
C GLU A 163 4.71 23.74 -15.55
N PHE A 164 5.78 22.99 -15.31
CA PHE A 164 6.83 22.74 -16.31
C PHE A 164 6.33 21.95 -17.52
N GLU A 165 5.42 21.00 -17.34
CA GLU A 165 4.78 20.28 -18.45
C GLU A 165 3.92 21.23 -19.31
N ALA A 166 3.14 22.10 -18.68
CA ALA A 166 2.33 23.10 -19.38
C ALA A 166 3.21 24.16 -20.11
N GLU A 167 4.30 24.61 -19.48
CA GLU A 167 5.29 25.48 -20.12
C GLU A 167 5.93 24.81 -21.34
N ARG A 168 6.26 23.53 -21.23
CA ARG A 168 6.79 22.72 -22.34
C ARG A 168 5.80 22.62 -23.48
N GLU A 169 4.56 22.26 -23.19
CA GLU A 169 3.49 22.17 -24.20
C GLU A 169 3.27 23.52 -24.91
N ALA A 170 3.24 24.62 -24.16
CA ALA A 170 3.10 25.95 -24.73
C ALA A 170 4.29 26.33 -25.63
N HIS A 171 5.52 26.02 -25.21
CA HIS A 171 6.74 26.27 -25.96
C HIS A 171 6.75 25.55 -27.32
N PHE A 172 6.38 24.26 -27.33
CA PHE A 172 6.32 23.46 -28.56
C PHE A 172 5.07 23.75 -29.39
N SER A 173 3.91 24.04 -28.78
CA SER A 173 2.67 24.35 -29.50
C SER A 173 2.73 25.71 -30.22
N ALA A 174 3.44 26.68 -29.68
CA ALA A 174 3.65 27.98 -30.33
C ALA A 174 4.41 27.85 -31.65
N SER A 175 5.14 26.76 -31.84
CA SER A 175 5.98 26.51 -33.00
C SER A 175 5.35 25.70 -34.10
N ILE A 176 4.34 24.91 -33.82
CA ILE A 176 3.57 24.16 -34.84
C ILE A 176 2.81 25.13 -35.81
N LYS A 177 2.66 26.38 -35.39
CA LYS A 177 2.02 27.46 -36.24
C LYS A 177 2.98 28.20 -37.16
N GLY A 178 4.27 27.90 -37.13
CA GLY A 178 5.30 28.48 -37.99
C GLY A 178 6.28 27.39 -38.42
N ASP A 179 7.05 27.64 -39.50
CA ASP A 179 8.12 26.75 -40.04
C ASP A 179 9.25 26.54 -39.02
N GLY A 180 8.90 26.07 -37.81
CA GLY A 180 9.79 25.97 -36.67
C GLY A 180 10.62 24.69 -36.74
N ASP A 181 11.93 24.84 -36.80
CA ASP A 181 12.92 23.80 -36.63
C ASP A 181 12.77 23.21 -35.21
N GLU A 182 12.20 22.01 -35.09
CA GLU A 182 12.00 21.27 -33.84
C GLU A 182 13.30 21.13 -33.03
N ALA A 183 14.42 20.97 -33.73
CA ALA A 183 15.73 20.87 -33.10
C ALA A 183 16.16 22.17 -32.42
N ARG A 184 15.80 23.32 -32.98
CA ARG A 184 16.07 24.62 -32.36
C ARG A 184 15.26 24.81 -31.09
N LEU A 185 13.99 24.45 -31.11
CA LEU A 185 13.11 24.57 -29.95
C LEU A 185 13.53 23.66 -28.79
N LEU A 186 13.91 22.43 -29.13
CA LEU A 186 14.46 21.51 -28.14
C LEU A 186 15.70 22.12 -27.47
N LYS A 187 16.60 22.69 -28.28
CA LYS A 187 17.80 23.36 -27.76
C LYS A 187 17.47 24.59 -26.89
N GLU A 188 16.48 25.38 -27.26
CA GLU A 188 16.01 26.52 -26.45
C GLU A 188 15.36 26.07 -25.15
N TRP A 189 14.60 24.97 -25.19
CA TRP A 189 14.03 24.36 -23.98
C TRP A 189 15.12 23.80 -23.06
N ASP A 190 16.07 23.06 -23.59
CA ASP A 190 17.17 22.45 -22.84
C ASP A 190 18.10 23.50 -22.23
N ALA A 191 18.25 24.66 -22.86
CA ALA A 191 19.04 25.77 -22.30
C ALA A 191 18.52 26.27 -20.94
N ASN A 192 17.26 26.04 -20.61
CA ASN A 192 16.66 26.38 -19.33
C ASN A 192 16.51 25.18 -18.37
N GLU A 193 17.01 24.01 -18.73
CA GLU A 193 16.91 22.79 -17.91
C GLU A 193 17.54 22.96 -16.53
N GLN A 194 18.73 23.55 -16.48
CA GLN A 194 19.44 23.82 -15.22
C GLN A 194 18.63 24.72 -14.29
N PHE A 195 17.95 25.73 -14.82
CA PHE A 195 17.08 26.60 -14.03
C PHE A 195 15.85 25.86 -13.48
N ARG A 196 15.21 25.04 -14.29
CA ARG A 196 14.06 24.22 -13.86
C ARG A 196 14.46 23.22 -12.79
N THR A 197 15.58 22.53 -12.99
CA THR A 197 16.14 21.58 -12.02
C THR A 197 16.44 22.28 -10.68
N GLU A 198 17.09 23.44 -10.72
CA GLU A 198 17.40 24.20 -9.52
C GLU A 198 16.14 24.72 -8.82
N ARG A 199 15.14 25.18 -9.57
CA ARG A 199 13.85 25.61 -9.02
C ARG A 199 13.12 24.44 -8.34
N HIS A 200 13.14 23.26 -8.95
CA HIS A 200 12.58 22.05 -8.36
C HIS A 200 13.29 21.66 -7.05
N ARG A 201 14.63 21.66 -7.08
CA ARG A 201 15.46 21.37 -5.92
C ARG A 201 15.18 22.32 -4.76
N LEU A 202 15.19 23.63 -5.01
CA LEU A 202 14.94 24.65 -3.99
C LEU A 202 13.50 24.53 -3.42
N THR A 203 12.50 24.27 -4.26
CA THR A 203 11.13 24.08 -3.80
C THR A 203 11.02 22.89 -2.87
N ALA A 204 11.60 21.75 -3.23
CA ALA A 204 11.61 20.55 -2.38
C ALA A 204 12.35 20.81 -1.05
N GLN A 205 13.49 21.50 -1.09
CA GLN A 205 14.25 21.85 0.13
C GLN A 205 13.49 22.80 1.06
N MET A 206 12.82 23.81 0.51
CA MET A 206 12.00 24.72 1.32
C MET A 206 10.87 23.98 2.04
N GLN A 207 10.14 23.15 1.30
CA GLN A 207 9.08 22.32 1.88
C GLN A 207 9.62 21.31 2.90
N ALA A 208 10.81 20.73 2.66
CA ALA A 208 11.46 19.83 3.61
C ALA A 208 11.84 20.56 4.91
N LEU A 209 12.29 21.81 4.83
CA LEU A 209 12.60 22.63 5.98
C LEU A 209 11.33 22.97 6.80
N GLU A 210 10.22 23.25 6.12
CA GLU A 210 8.92 23.46 6.77
C GLU A 210 8.43 22.17 7.44
N ALA A 211 8.60 21.03 6.76
CA ALA A 211 8.21 19.71 7.30
C ALA A 211 9.01 19.39 8.58
N VAL A 212 10.32 19.59 8.56
CA VAL A 212 11.17 19.28 9.74
C VAL A 212 10.90 20.21 10.91
N ALA A 213 10.39 21.40 10.68
CA ALA A 213 9.96 22.29 11.78
C ALA A 213 8.80 21.66 12.57
N THR A 214 8.00 20.79 11.95
CA THR A 214 6.92 20.04 12.60
C THR A 214 7.41 18.73 13.20
N THR A 215 8.22 17.98 12.49
CA THR A 215 8.61 16.61 12.86
C THR A 215 9.86 16.56 13.74
N GLY A 216 10.76 17.51 13.57
CA GLY A 216 12.10 17.46 14.17
C GLY A 216 13.03 16.49 13.44
N LEU A 217 14.23 16.31 14.00
CA LEU A 217 15.21 15.30 13.57
C LEU A 217 15.51 14.35 14.75
N PRO A 218 15.80 13.07 14.49
CA PRO A 218 15.79 12.42 13.19
C PRO A 218 14.39 12.32 12.60
N ALA A 219 14.29 12.38 11.26
CA ALA A 219 13.04 12.27 10.52
C ALA A 219 13.07 11.09 9.56
N ILE A 220 11.92 10.44 9.37
CA ILE A 220 11.76 9.35 8.40
C ILE A 220 11.12 9.93 7.15
N ILE A 221 11.72 9.65 6.00
CA ILE A 221 11.22 10.08 4.69
C ILE A 221 10.65 8.87 3.97
N ARG A 222 9.40 8.97 3.56
CA ARG A 222 8.67 7.89 2.87
C ARG A 222 8.05 8.41 1.59
N PRO A 223 8.59 8.06 0.42
CA PRO A 223 7.95 8.37 -0.85
C PRO A 223 6.58 7.72 -0.96
N SER A 224 5.63 8.43 -1.55
CA SER A 224 4.30 7.89 -1.82
C SER A 224 4.35 6.90 -2.99
N PHE A 225 3.62 5.79 -2.89
CA PHE A 225 3.48 4.75 -3.93
C PHE A 225 4.80 4.08 -4.39
N THR A 226 5.82 4.04 -3.54
CA THR A 226 7.05 3.28 -3.79
C THR A 226 7.07 1.99 -2.98
N MET A 227 7.79 0.98 -3.48
CA MET A 227 7.94 -0.32 -2.84
C MET A 227 9.36 -0.53 -2.30
N GLY A 228 9.49 -1.34 -1.25
CA GLY A 228 10.79 -1.77 -0.74
C GLY A 228 11.69 -0.65 -0.19
N GLY A 229 11.09 0.48 0.24
CA GLY A 229 11.84 1.62 0.79
C GLY A 229 12.61 2.45 -0.26
N GLN A 230 12.34 2.24 -1.55
CA GLN A 230 13.01 2.97 -2.63
C GLN A 230 12.81 4.49 -2.50
N GLY A 231 13.91 5.24 -2.48
CA GLY A 231 13.91 6.69 -2.34
C GLY A 231 13.59 7.20 -0.93
N GLY A 232 13.31 6.30 0.03
CA GLY A 232 13.10 6.61 1.43
C GLY A 232 14.36 6.49 2.27
N GLY A 233 14.30 6.98 3.51
CA GLY A 233 15.43 6.89 4.43
C GLY A 233 15.17 7.61 5.74
N ILE A 234 16.20 7.65 6.58
CA ILE A 234 16.21 8.36 7.86
C ILE A 234 17.23 9.47 7.77
N ALA A 235 16.80 10.71 8.01
CA ALA A 235 17.65 11.89 8.05
C ALA A 235 17.95 12.25 9.49
N TYR A 236 19.23 12.34 9.82
CA TYR A 236 19.73 12.81 11.12
C TYR A 236 20.19 14.28 11.05
N THR A 237 20.50 14.77 9.85
CA THR A 237 20.92 16.15 9.58
C THR A 237 20.04 16.78 8.51
N LEU A 238 20.12 18.11 8.36
CA LEU A 238 19.39 18.82 7.30
C LEU A 238 19.92 18.47 5.91
N GLU A 239 21.22 18.23 5.79
CA GLU A 239 21.86 17.83 4.54
C GLU A 239 21.29 16.48 4.05
N GLU A 240 21.27 15.48 4.94
CA GLU A 240 20.68 14.17 4.65
C GLU A 240 19.18 14.29 4.31
N LEU A 241 18.45 15.15 5.04
CA LEU A 241 17.02 15.39 4.76
C LEU A 241 16.82 15.89 3.33
N TYR A 242 17.62 16.86 2.89
CA TYR A 242 17.50 17.42 1.54
C TYR A 242 17.81 16.39 0.45
N GLU A 243 18.85 15.59 0.63
CA GLU A 243 19.24 14.54 -0.32
C GLU A 243 18.16 13.45 -0.42
N ILE A 244 17.68 12.95 0.72
CA ILE A 244 16.67 11.88 0.74
C ILE A 244 15.33 12.39 0.21
N VAL A 245 14.91 13.61 0.57
CA VAL A 245 13.65 14.19 0.07
C VAL A 245 13.70 14.37 -1.44
N LEU A 246 14.80 14.88 -2.01
CA LEU A 246 14.94 15.02 -3.47
C LEU A 246 14.83 13.66 -4.17
N THR A 247 15.61 12.69 -3.70
CA THR A 247 15.58 11.32 -4.24
C THR A 247 14.17 10.71 -4.13
N GLY A 248 13.50 10.93 -3.01
CA GLY A 248 12.17 10.42 -2.75
C GLY A 248 11.08 11.04 -3.64
N VAL A 249 11.12 12.36 -3.83
CA VAL A 249 10.20 13.07 -4.71
C VAL A 249 10.35 12.63 -6.16
N GLU A 250 11.59 12.38 -6.61
CA GLU A 250 11.87 11.86 -7.95
C GLU A 250 11.42 10.41 -8.12
N ALA A 251 11.59 9.59 -7.09
CA ALA A 251 11.18 8.18 -7.10
C ALA A 251 9.65 8.01 -7.01
N SER A 252 8.95 8.96 -6.41
CA SER A 252 7.49 8.89 -6.23
C SER A 252 6.75 9.20 -7.53
N PRO A 253 5.83 8.33 -8.00
CA PRO A 253 4.99 8.61 -9.15
C PRO A 253 4.14 9.88 -9.01
N THR A 254 3.81 10.26 -7.78
CA THR A 254 3.03 11.47 -7.46
C THR A 254 3.89 12.68 -7.14
N ASN A 255 5.23 12.55 -7.17
CA ASN A 255 6.21 13.57 -6.75
C ASN A 255 5.95 14.08 -5.32
N GLU A 256 5.65 13.14 -4.44
CA GLU A 256 5.31 13.40 -3.05
C GLU A 256 6.06 12.48 -2.11
N VAL A 257 6.54 13.03 -1.01
CA VAL A 257 7.09 12.28 0.12
C VAL A 257 6.45 12.75 1.42
N LEU A 258 6.25 11.80 2.34
CA LEU A 258 5.90 12.06 3.72
C LEU A 258 7.19 12.17 4.54
N VAL A 259 7.31 13.24 5.32
CA VAL A 259 8.35 13.42 6.33
C VAL A 259 7.69 13.20 7.68
N GLU A 260 8.15 12.20 8.45
CA GLU A 260 7.58 11.82 9.74
C GLU A 260 8.60 11.96 10.86
N GLU A 261 8.13 12.27 12.08
CA GLU A 261 8.98 12.15 13.27
C GLU A 261 9.43 10.71 13.45
N SER A 262 10.67 10.53 13.85
CA SER A 262 11.23 9.21 14.06
C SER A 262 10.76 8.59 15.37
N VAL A 263 10.21 7.40 15.28
CA VAL A 263 9.89 6.52 16.43
C VAL A 263 10.92 5.40 16.61
N LEU A 264 12.12 5.58 16.05
CA LEU A 264 13.23 4.63 16.21
C LEU A 264 13.51 4.34 17.69
N GLY A 265 13.69 3.09 18.00
CA GLY A 265 13.98 2.65 19.36
C GLY A 265 12.77 2.58 20.29
N TRP A 266 11.55 2.94 19.80
CA TRP A 266 10.33 2.67 20.55
C TRP A 266 10.00 1.18 20.51
N LYS A 267 9.23 0.71 21.48
CA LYS A 267 8.73 -0.67 21.47
C LYS A 267 7.68 -0.84 20.38
N GLU A 268 7.71 -1.99 19.73
CA GLU A 268 6.75 -2.35 18.69
C GLU A 268 5.82 -3.46 19.17
N PHE A 269 4.52 -3.22 19.03
CA PHE A 269 3.48 -4.19 19.29
C PHE A 269 2.51 -4.21 18.10
N GLU A 270 1.87 -5.37 17.92
CA GLU A 270 0.89 -5.55 16.86
C GLU A 270 -0.35 -6.27 17.40
N MET A 271 -1.49 -5.97 16.80
CA MET A 271 -2.73 -6.67 17.07
C MET A 271 -3.27 -7.25 15.76
N GLU A 272 -3.45 -8.57 15.74
CA GLU A 272 -4.18 -9.25 14.67
C GLU A 272 -5.67 -9.18 14.96
N VAL A 273 -6.40 -8.53 14.09
CA VAL A 273 -7.82 -8.21 14.31
C VAL A 273 -8.67 -8.71 13.15
N VAL A 274 -9.80 -9.32 13.45
CA VAL A 274 -10.77 -9.76 12.44
C VAL A 274 -12.11 -9.12 12.71
N ARG A 275 -12.78 -8.63 11.65
CA ARG A 275 -14.09 -8.02 11.72
C ARG A 275 -15.01 -8.53 10.62
N ASP A 276 -16.29 -8.79 10.95
CA ASP A 276 -17.32 -9.19 10.00
C ASP A 276 -18.34 -8.06 9.71
N LYS A 277 -19.24 -8.30 8.74
CA LYS A 277 -20.31 -7.36 8.37
C LYS A 277 -21.33 -7.07 9.50
N ALA A 278 -21.40 -7.93 10.50
CA ALA A 278 -22.27 -7.75 11.66
C ALA A 278 -21.57 -6.99 12.81
N ASP A 279 -20.40 -6.42 12.52
CA ASP A 279 -19.55 -5.70 13.49
C ASP A 279 -19.03 -6.58 14.64
N ASN A 280 -19.01 -7.90 14.48
CA ASN A 280 -18.25 -8.75 15.38
C ASN A 280 -16.77 -8.51 15.12
N CYS A 281 -16.07 -7.97 16.12
CA CYS A 281 -14.66 -7.62 16.03
C CYS A 281 -13.88 -8.35 17.13
N ILE A 282 -12.85 -9.09 16.75
CA ILE A 282 -12.07 -9.96 17.65
C ILE A 282 -10.59 -9.69 17.46
N ILE A 283 -9.86 -9.61 18.57
CA ILE A 283 -8.39 -9.70 18.57
C ILE A 283 -8.04 -11.19 18.52
N ILE A 284 -7.37 -11.61 17.46
CA ILE A 284 -6.90 -13.01 17.31
C ILE A 284 -5.70 -13.24 18.20
N CYS A 285 -4.72 -12.34 18.14
CA CYS A 285 -3.58 -12.34 19.06
C CYS A 285 -2.97 -10.94 19.16
N SER A 286 -2.21 -10.75 20.24
CA SER A 286 -1.27 -9.64 20.39
C SER A 286 0.14 -10.15 20.10
N ILE A 287 0.94 -9.33 19.46
CA ILE A 287 2.31 -9.64 19.06
C ILE A 287 3.24 -8.58 19.63
N GLU A 288 4.38 -9.02 20.10
CA GLU A 288 5.49 -8.17 20.53
C GLU A 288 6.70 -8.45 19.65
N ASN A 289 7.24 -7.41 19.04
CA ASN A 289 8.52 -7.47 18.35
C ASN A 289 9.63 -7.22 19.37
N VAL A 290 10.58 -8.16 19.48
CA VAL A 290 11.69 -8.06 20.45
C VAL A 290 12.64 -6.93 20.05
N ASP A 291 12.84 -6.76 18.74
CA ASP A 291 13.59 -5.64 18.21
C ASP A 291 12.73 -4.37 18.22
N PRO A 292 13.34 -3.20 18.47
CA PRO A 292 12.61 -1.94 18.50
C PRO A 292 12.20 -1.48 17.10
N MET A 293 11.28 -0.52 17.06
CA MET A 293 10.90 0.18 15.83
C MET A 293 12.12 0.60 15.03
N GLY A 294 12.09 0.32 13.72
CA GLY A 294 13.18 0.52 12.77
C GLY A 294 13.80 -0.77 12.22
N VAL A 295 13.57 -1.89 12.88
CA VAL A 295 13.83 -3.23 12.33
C VAL A 295 12.55 -3.71 11.65
N HIS A 296 12.65 -4.25 10.43
CA HIS A 296 11.48 -4.78 9.73
C HIS A 296 10.92 -5.98 10.50
N THR A 297 9.59 -6.04 10.65
CA THR A 297 8.91 -7.13 11.39
C THR A 297 9.33 -8.52 10.92
N GLY A 298 9.55 -8.72 9.61
CA GLY A 298 10.03 -9.98 9.04
C GLY A 298 11.45 -10.37 9.45
N ASP A 299 12.23 -9.42 9.96
CA ASP A 299 13.62 -9.62 10.40
C ASP A 299 13.74 -9.62 11.94
N SER A 300 12.64 -9.34 12.65
CA SER A 300 12.57 -9.32 14.11
C SER A 300 12.12 -10.67 14.68
N ILE A 301 12.51 -10.91 15.92
CA ILE A 301 11.92 -12.01 16.71
C ILE A 301 10.56 -11.54 17.20
N THR A 302 9.51 -12.21 16.75
CA THR A 302 8.13 -11.93 17.13
C THR A 302 7.63 -12.93 18.17
N VAL A 303 6.97 -12.43 19.20
CA VAL A 303 6.39 -13.25 20.27
C VAL A 303 4.89 -13.03 20.35
N ALA A 304 4.13 -14.11 20.27
CA ALA A 304 2.67 -14.10 20.44
C ALA A 304 2.24 -15.12 21.50
N PRO A 305 1.44 -14.73 22.51
CA PRO A 305 0.96 -13.36 22.77
C PRO A 305 2.09 -12.44 23.29
N ALA A 306 1.89 -11.12 23.19
CA ALA A 306 2.79 -10.13 23.77
C ALA A 306 2.98 -10.36 25.27
N LEU A 307 4.22 -10.35 25.76
CA LEU A 307 4.57 -10.74 27.13
C LEU A 307 4.79 -9.54 28.07
N THR A 308 5.16 -8.38 27.52
CA THR A 308 5.55 -7.21 28.34
C THR A 308 4.47 -6.14 28.48
N LEU A 309 3.29 -6.35 27.86
CA LEU A 309 2.14 -5.48 28.03
C LEU A 309 1.46 -5.69 29.37
N THR A 310 1.17 -4.61 30.07
CA THR A 310 0.22 -4.64 31.16
C THR A 310 -1.21 -4.81 30.62
N ASP A 311 -2.14 -5.30 31.45
CA ASP A 311 -3.55 -5.42 31.04
C ASP A 311 -4.13 -4.08 30.58
N LYS A 312 -3.77 -2.98 31.23
CA LYS A 312 -4.22 -1.64 30.84
C LYS A 312 -3.74 -1.24 29.47
N GLU A 313 -2.47 -1.47 29.14
CA GLU A 313 -1.90 -1.18 27.82
C GLU A 313 -2.54 -2.05 26.73
N TYR A 314 -2.70 -3.35 27.03
CA TYR A 314 -3.41 -4.26 26.13
C TYR A 314 -4.84 -3.77 25.82
N GLN A 315 -5.60 -3.37 26.85
CA GLN A 315 -6.98 -2.87 26.67
C GLN A 315 -7.02 -1.59 25.83
N ILE A 316 -6.05 -0.69 25.98
CA ILE A 316 -5.92 0.53 25.16
C ILE A 316 -5.68 0.14 23.70
N MET A 317 -4.71 -0.72 23.42
CA MET A 317 -4.38 -1.16 22.06
C MET A 317 -5.54 -1.93 21.42
N ARG A 318 -6.20 -2.81 22.17
CA ARG A 318 -7.40 -3.52 21.71
C ARG A 318 -8.50 -2.56 21.28
N ASN A 319 -8.81 -1.57 22.12
CA ASN A 319 -9.87 -0.62 21.84
C ASN A 319 -9.51 0.27 20.64
N ALA A 320 -8.25 0.67 20.52
CA ALA A 320 -7.73 1.40 19.37
C ALA A 320 -7.85 0.57 18.09
N SER A 321 -7.42 -0.70 18.11
CA SER A 321 -7.49 -1.59 16.96
C SER A 321 -8.93 -1.78 16.46
N VAL A 322 -9.88 -1.97 17.37
CA VAL A 322 -11.31 -2.07 17.01
C VAL A 322 -11.81 -0.77 16.38
N ALA A 323 -11.41 0.39 16.90
CA ALA A 323 -11.78 1.68 16.35
C ALA A 323 -11.16 1.90 14.96
N VAL A 324 -9.90 1.49 14.75
CA VAL A 324 -9.21 1.54 13.45
C VAL A 324 -9.95 0.73 12.40
N LEU A 325 -10.26 -0.54 12.65
CA LEU A 325 -10.95 -1.38 11.67
C LEU A 325 -12.34 -0.84 11.30
N ARG A 326 -13.04 -0.25 12.28
CA ARG A 326 -14.34 0.39 12.04
C ARG A 326 -14.22 1.63 11.17
N GLU A 327 -13.25 2.51 11.47
CA GLU A 327 -13.05 3.75 10.72
C GLU A 327 -12.51 3.51 9.31
N ILE A 328 -11.57 2.56 9.15
CA ILE A 328 -11.06 2.14 7.83
C ILE A 328 -12.17 1.48 7.01
N GLY A 329 -13.03 0.69 7.65
CA GLY A 329 -14.14 0.02 6.98
C GLY A 329 -13.84 -1.42 6.58
N VAL A 330 -12.85 -2.07 7.20
CA VAL A 330 -12.63 -3.53 7.04
C VAL A 330 -13.82 -4.25 7.66
N GLU A 331 -14.56 -5.04 6.86
CA GLU A 331 -15.82 -5.66 7.29
C GLU A 331 -15.98 -7.15 6.92
N THR A 332 -15.00 -7.73 6.25
CA THR A 332 -15.04 -9.15 5.82
C THR A 332 -13.67 -9.80 5.88
N GLY A 333 -12.81 -9.34 6.77
CA GLY A 333 -11.44 -9.83 6.84
C GLY A 333 -10.72 -9.43 8.11
N GLY A 334 -9.43 -9.65 8.09
CA GLY A 334 -8.50 -9.28 9.13
C GLY A 334 -7.59 -8.14 8.72
N SER A 335 -6.96 -7.55 9.71
CA SER A 335 -5.93 -6.53 9.55
C SER A 335 -4.95 -6.61 10.70
N ASN A 336 -3.70 -6.36 10.41
CA ASN A 336 -2.67 -6.10 11.40
C ASN A 336 -2.71 -4.61 11.76
N VAL A 337 -2.69 -4.29 13.05
CA VAL A 337 -2.60 -2.91 13.56
C VAL A 337 -1.32 -2.79 14.39
N GLN A 338 -0.38 -1.98 13.91
CA GLN A 338 0.91 -1.76 14.56
C GLN A 338 0.88 -0.55 15.50
N PHE A 339 1.57 -0.68 16.63
CA PHE A 339 1.69 0.34 17.67
C PHE A 339 3.15 0.59 18.02
N ALA A 340 3.53 1.86 18.01
CA ALA A 340 4.79 2.30 18.56
C ALA A 340 4.56 2.83 19.98
N VAL A 341 5.23 2.24 20.97
CA VAL A 341 5.11 2.64 22.37
C VAL A 341 6.40 3.29 22.85
N ASN A 342 6.28 4.56 23.26
CA ASN A 342 7.42 5.29 23.80
C ASN A 342 7.88 4.64 25.11
N PRO A 343 9.13 4.21 25.22
CA PRO A 343 9.64 3.55 26.43
C PRO A 343 9.91 4.49 27.61
N LYS A 344 9.73 5.81 27.42
CA LYS A 344 9.98 6.84 28.45
C LYS A 344 8.72 7.24 29.18
#